data_4424cc4a33c2c35f3f9ebfba1a96d3b6
#
_entry.id   4424cc4a33c2c35f3f9ebfba1a96d3b6
#
_cell.length_a   1.000
_cell.length_b   1.000
_cell.length_c   1.000
_cell.angle_alpha   90.00
_cell.angle_beta   90.00
_cell.angle_gamma   90.00
#
_symmetry.space_group_name_H-M   'P 1'
#
loop_
_entity.id
_entity.type
_entity.pdbx_description
1 polymer ?
#
loop_
_entity_poly.entity_id
_entity_poly.type
_entity_poly.pdbx_seq_one_letter_code
_entity_poly.pdbx_strand_id
1 'polypeptide(L)'
;MKHKNTVEPHDRMKLLNTERNTKMAASAHAYVRGSTARFYEWLETSDRAAIPEGPQAWICGDCHVGNLGPVASTDGALAIQIRDLDQTVIGNPAHDLIRLGLSLAMAARGSDLPGVTTAHMLERMIDGYEAAFTPETENEAPGASDNMPKSIRLLMREAAGRSWKHLADERIEGIAPTIPLGKRFWPLRQDERAAVDALFAEEALRRLATSLRSRRDDAPLRVMDAAYWRKGCSSLGRLRLAVLVAVGSGKAERHCLMDVKEAIAAAAPRSRTAEMPRNNAERVVAGACSLSPFLGQRMIAAQLLGQGGVHPRVAAAGLETGNRAPVARRGDGYGGVLGSRC
;
A
#
# COMPACT_ATOMS: atom_id res chain seq x y z
N MET A 1 -12.45 31.71 4.19
CA MET A 1 -11.28 31.69 5.09
C MET A 1 -10.13 31.02 4.34
N LYS A 2 -8.98 31.68 4.14
CA LYS A 2 -7.78 31.00 3.60
C LYS A 2 -7.24 30.07 4.67
N HIS A 3 -7.26 28.77 4.41
CA HIS A 3 -6.70 27.76 5.32
C HIS A 3 -5.20 28.02 5.47
N LYS A 4 -4.74 28.43 6.65
CA LYS A 4 -3.32 28.54 6.98
C LYS A 4 -2.69 27.16 6.73
N ASN A 5 -1.68 27.07 5.85
CA ASN A 5 -0.91 25.88 5.47
C ASN A 5 -1.42 25.06 4.27
N THR A 6 -2.32 25.58 3.45
CA THR A 6 -2.60 25.01 2.12
C THR A 6 -1.63 25.57 1.09
N VAL A 7 -1.27 24.75 0.11
CA VAL A 7 -0.34 25.08 -0.97
C VAL A 7 -1.10 25.03 -2.29
N GLU A 8 -0.92 26.08 -3.08
CA GLU A 8 -1.51 26.14 -4.40
C GLU A 8 -0.93 25.06 -5.33
N PRO A 9 -1.71 24.52 -6.26
CA PRO A 9 -1.28 23.40 -7.09
C PRO A 9 0.05 23.58 -7.84
N HIS A 10 0.35 24.78 -8.30
CA HIS A 10 1.58 25.10 -9.04
C HIS A 10 2.84 25.08 -8.17
N ASP A 11 2.70 25.31 -6.86
CA ASP A 11 3.83 25.31 -5.91
C ASP A 11 4.11 23.94 -5.30
N ARG A 12 3.22 22.97 -5.49
CA ARG A 12 3.27 21.66 -4.82
C ARG A 12 4.60 20.93 -5.05
N MET A 13 5.04 20.85 -6.31
CA MET A 13 6.22 20.07 -6.69
C MET A 13 7.49 20.54 -6.01
N LYS A 14 7.74 21.85 -5.98
CA LYS A 14 8.91 22.43 -5.34
C LYS A 14 8.94 22.15 -3.84
N LEU A 15 7.81 22.39 -3.17
CA LEU A 15 7.68 22.17 -1.74
C LEU A 15 7.82 20.70 -1.36
N LEU A 16 7.18 19.79 -2.13
CA LEU A 16 7.22 18.36 -1.86
C LEU A 16 8.60 17.76 -2.09
N ASN A 17 9.34 18.21 -3.10
CA ASN A 17 10.72 17.81 -3.31
C ASN A 17 11.63 18.26 -2.18
N THR A 18 11.49 19.50 -1.72
CA THR A 18 12.22 20.00 -0.55
C THR A 18 11.91 19.18 0.70
N GLU A 19 10.63 18.92 0.94
CA GLU A 19 10.20 18.11 2.07
C GLU A 19 10.72 16.67 2.00
N ARG A 20 10.68 16.04 0.83
CA ARG A 20 11.25 14.70 0.63
C ARG A 20 12.72 14.67 1.02
N ASN A 21 13.50 15.63 0.54
CA ASN A 21 14.93 15.72 0.83
C ASN A 21 15.18 15.94 2.33
N THR A 22 14.41 16.80 2.97
CA THR A 22 14.49 17.02 4.42
C THR A 22 14.14 15.76 5.22
N LYS A 23 13.10 15.04 4.82
CA LYS A 23 12.73 13.77 5.46
C LYS A 23 13.81 12.70 5.29
N MET A 24 14.41 12.61 4.10
CA MET A 24 15.50 11.67 3.85
C MET A 24 16.75 12.01 4.67
N ALA A 25 17.03 13.28 4.88
CA ALA A 25 18.18 13.73 5.67
C ALA A 25 18.02 13.52 7.19
N ALA A 26 16.81 13.21 7.67
CA ALA A 26 16.53 13.12 9.11
C ALA A 26 17.21 11.92 9.81
N SER A 27 17.44 10.79 9.11
CA SER A 27 18.14 9.62 9.63
C SER A 27 18.56 8.66 8.53
N ALA A 28 19.51 7.77 8.80
CA ALA A 28 19.91 6.71 7.88
C ALA A 28 18.71 5.80 7.50
N HIS A 29 17.86 5.46 8.46
CA HIS A 29 16.63 4.70 8.22
C HIS A 29 15.67 5.45 7.27
N ALA A 30 15.47 6.75 7.48
CA ALA A 30 14.63 7.58 6.60
C ALA A 30 15.23 7.72 5.20
N TYR A 31 16.57 7.79 5.11
CA TYR A 31 17.27 7.82 3.83
C TYR A 31 17.04 6.52 3.03
N VAL A 32 17.24 5.35 3.64
CA VAL A 32 17.01 4.06 3.00
C VAL A 32 15.57 3.97 2.47
N ARG A 33 14.57 4.40 3.23
CA ARG A 33 13.17 4.41 2.81
C ARG A 33 12.85 5.33 1.63
N GLY A 34 13.61 6.40 1.44
CA GLY A 34 13.35 7.39 0.40
C GLY A 34 14.26 7.26 -0.84
N SER A 35 15.31 6.44 -0.76
CA SER A 35 16.40 6.40 -1.74
C SER A 35 16.41 5.15 -2.65
N THR A 36 15.22 4.70 -3.08
CA THR A 36 15.10 3.47 -3.90
C THR A 36 15.94 3.55 -5.18
N ALA A 37 15.91 4.66 -5.91
CA ALA A 37 16.73 4.82 -7.11
C ALA A 37 18.23 4.73 -6.81
N ARG A 38 18.69 5.35 -5.70
CA ARG A 38 20.09 5.28 -5.28
C ARG A 38 20.55 3.89 -4.89
N PHE A 39 19.64 3.09 -4.33
CA PHE A 39 19.93 1.69 -4.03
C PHE A 39 20.22 0.91 -5.32
N TYR A 40 19.40 1.11 -6.36
CA TYR A 40 19.63 0.42 -7.64
C TYR A 40 20.82 0.96 -8.41
N GLU A 41 21.10 2.27 -8.35
CA GLU A 41 22.35 2.86 -8.87
C GLU A 41 23.58 2.22 -8.19
N TRP A 42 23.55 2.06 -6.87
CA TRP A 42 24.60 1.37 -6.13
C TRP A 42 24.71 -0.10 -6.54
N LEU A 43 23.60 -0.80 -6.67
CA LEU A 43 23.55 -2.20 -7.05
C LEU A 43 24.16 -2.43 -8.45
N GLU A 44 23.93 -1.51 -9.39
CA GLU A 44 24.52 -1.57 -10.73
C GLU A 44 26.05 -1.40 -10.74
N THR A 45 26.59 -0.65 -9.78
CA THR A 45 28.03 -0.41 -9.62
C THR A 45 28.72 -1.46 -8.74
N SER A 46 27.95 -2.29 -8.04
CA SER A 46 28.46 -3.35 -7.19
C SER A 46 28.93 -4.56 -8.03
N ASP A 47 29.82 -5.36 -7.44
CA ASP A 47 30.24 -6.62 -8.07
C ASP A 47 29.03 -7.55 -8.23
N ARG A 48 28.56 -7.70 -9.45
CA ARG A 48 27.42 -8.57 -9.77
C ARG A 48 27.67 -10.03 -9.43
N ALA A 49 28.93 -10.49 -9.45
CA ALA A 49 29.27 -11.85 -9.08
C ALA A 49 29.06 -12.14 -7.59
N ALA A 50 29.00 -11.10 -6.74
CA ALA A 50 28.73 -11.24 -5.32
C ALA A 50 27.22 -11.30 -5.01
N ILE A 51 26.34 -11.03 -5.98
CA ILE A 51 24.88 -11.06 -5.79
C ILE A 51 24.34 -12.36 -6.37
N PRO A 52 23.74 -13.24 -5.56
CA PRO A 52 23.16 -14.47 -6.07
C PRO A 52 22.12 -14.19 -7.15
N GLU A 53 22.18 -14.91 -8.26
CA GLU A 53 21.11 -14.92 -9.25
C GLU A 53 20.02 -15.91 -8.81
N GLY A 54 18.84 -15.40 -8.51
CA GLY A 54 17.65 -16.19 -8.21
C GLY A 54 16.74 -16.34 -9.43
N PRO A 55 15.69 -17.16 -9.31
CA PRO A 55 14.68 -17.28 -10.35
C PRO A 55 13.97 -15.92 -10.54
N GLN A 56 13.55 -15.66 -11.77
CA GLN A 56 12.79 -14.45 -12.07
C GLN A 56 11.38 -14.55 -11.43
N ALA A 57 11.12 -13.69 -10.47
CA ALA A 57 9.87 -13.67 -9.72
C ALA A 57 9.38 -12.22 -9.52
N TRP A 58 8.11 -12.04 -9.18
CA TRP A 58 7.65 -10.75 -8.70
C TRP A 58 8.42 -10.35 -7.45
N ILE A 59 8.98 -9.15 -7.46
CA ILE A 59 9.65 -8.52 -6.32
C ILE A 59 8.96 -7.19 -5.97
N CYS A 60 9.05 -6.79 -4.71
CA CYS A 60 8.52 -5.49 -4.24
C CYS A 60 9.28 -4.32 -4.88
N GLY A 61 10.59 -4.48 -5.10
CA GLY A 61 11.47 -3.46 -5.65
C GLY A 61 11.79 -2.31 -4.70
N ASP A 62 11.04 -2.16 -3.63
CA ASP A 62 11.28 -1.22 -2.52
C ASP A 62 11.00 -1.90 -1.17
N CYS A 63 11.56 -3.10 -0.98
CA CYS A 63 11.34 -3.89 0.21
C CYS A 63 12.10 -3.29 1.40
N HIS A 64 11.38 -2.82 2.40
CA HIS A 64 11.93 -2.29 3.64
C HIS A 64 10.94 -2.46 4.80
N VAL A 65 11.43 -2.50 6.04
CA VAL A 65 10.61 -2.73 7.25
C VAL A 65 9.38 -1.82 7.33
N GLY A 66 9.53 -0.53 6.97
CA GLY A 66 8.41 0.40 6.97
C GLY A 66 7.32 0.11 5.93
N ASN A 67 7.57 -0.81 4.99
CA ASN A 67 6.63 -1.23 3.96
C ASN A 67 5.85 -2.50 4.34
N LEU A 68 6.30 -3.22 5.34
CA LEU A 68 5.59 -4.36 5.92
C LEU A 68 4.57 -3.89 6.97
N GLY A 69 3.42 -4.52 7.02
CA GLY A 69 2.42 -4.23 8.04
C GLY A 69 1.08 -4.88 7.79
N PRO A 70 0.13 -4.69 8.71
CA PRO A 70 -1.18 -5.29 8.59
C PRO A 70 -1.93 -4.76 7.37
N VAL A 71 -2.43 -5.70 6.57
CA VAL A 71 -3.30 -5.49 5.43
C VAL A 71 -4.54 -6.35 5.63
N ALA A 72 -5.72 -5.77 5.38
CA ALA A 72 -6.96 -6.51 5.47
C ALA A 72 -7.41 -6.96 4.08
N SER A 73 -7.98 -8.15 4.01
CA SER A 73 -8.69 -8.66 2.83
C SER A 73 -10.06 -7.99 2.65
N THR A 74 -10.75 -8.30 1.58
CA THR A 74 -12.11 -7.80 1.31
C THR A 74 -13.15 -8.35 2.29
N ASP A 75 -12.90 -9.49 2.92
CA ASP A 75 -13.74 -10.12 3.93
C ASP A 75 -13.33 -9.79 5.39
N GLY A 76 -12.28 -8.97 5.56
CA GLY A 76 -11.85 -8.47 6.85
C GLY A 76 -10.77 -9.30 7.55
N ALA A 77 -10.24 -10.37 6.93
CA ALA A 77 -9.09 -11.08 7.45
C ALA A 77 -7.84 -10.16 7.44
N LEU A 78 -6.96 -10.31 8.41
CA LEU A 78 -5.74 -9.51 8.54
C LEU A 78 -4.50 -10.38 8.38
N ALA A 79 -3.55 -9.92 7.57
CA ALA A 79 -2.23 -10.50 7.46
C ALA A 79 -1.14 -9.41 7.41
N ILE A 80 0.08 -9.75 7.79
CA ILE A 80 1.24 -8.89 7.54
C ILE A 80 1.62 -9.07 6.07
N GLN A 81 1.49 -8.01 5.31
CA GLN A 81 1.80 -8.00 3.88
C GLN A 81 2.54 -6.71 3.50
N ILE A 82 2.99 -6.64 2.26
CA ILE A 82 3.62 -5.44 1.68
C ILE A 82 2.52 -4.40 1.41
N ARG A 83 2.73 -3.15 1.83
CA ARG A 83 1.72 -2.07 1.74
C ARG A 83 1.93 -1.10 0.59
N ASP A 84 3.10 -1.10 -0.01
CA ASP A 84 3.47 -0.22 -1.12
C ASP A 84 4.26 -1.01 -2.16
N LEU A 85 3.73 -1.10 -3.36
CA LEU A 85 4.24 -1.90 -4.47
C LEU A 85 4.50 -1.07 -5.74
N ASP A 86 4.69 0.24 -5.61
CA ASP A 86 4.95 1.14 -6.73
C ASP A 86 6.18 0.73 -7.56
N GLN A 87 7.15 0.09 -6.91
CA GLN A 87 8.42 -0.31 -7.51
C GLN A 87 8.45 -1.78 -7.95
N THR A 88 7.32 -2.50 -7.80
CA THR A 88 7.26 -3.93 -8.11
C THR A 88 7.57 -4.20 -9.59
N VAL A 89 8.33 -5.25 -9.82
CA VAL A 89 8.67 -5.78 -11.15
C VAL A 89 8.88 -7.30 -11.05
N ILE A 90 8.96 -7.99 -12.18
CA ILE A 90 9.56 -9.31 -12.21
C ILE A 90 11.07 -9.11 -12.31
N GLY A 91 11.82 -9.63 -11.35
CA GLY A 91 13.26 -9.43 -11.21
C GLY A 91 13.91 -10.45 -10.27
N ASN A 92 15.13 -10.15 -9.82
CA ASN A 92 15.88 -11.03 -8.91
C ASN A 92 15.43 -10.82 -7.46
N PRO A 93 14.92 -11.85 -6.76
CA PRO A 93 14.49 -11.77 -5.36
C PRO A 93 15.58 -11.32 -4.37
N ALA A 94 16.84 -11.57 -4.69
CA ALA A 94 17.98 -11.14 -3.87
C ALA A 94 17.98 -9.62 -3.64
N HIS A 95 17.48 -8.83 -4.59
CA HIS A 95 17.39 -7.38 -4.45
C HIS A 95 16.47 -6.95 -3.28
N ASP A 96 15.35 -7.63 -3.12
CA ASP A 96 14.42 -7.37 -2.01
C ASP A 96 15.02 -7.78 -0.67
N LEU A 97 15.70 -8.93 -0.60
CA LEU A 97 16.36 -9.41 0.61
C LEU A 97 17.49 -8.46 1.05
N ILE A 98 18.35 -8.04 0.12
CA ILE A 98 19.42 -7.08 0.41
C ILE A 98 18.83 -5.76 0.93
N ARG A 99 17.78 -5.26 0.28
CA ARG A 99 17.16 -4.00 0.67
C ARG A 99 16.44 -4.10 2.01
N LEU A 100 15.75 -5.20 2.29
CA LEU A 100 15.11 -5.46 3.58
C LEU A 100 16.16 -5.60 4.68
N GLY A 101 17.23 -6.36 4.44
CA GLY A 101 18.35 -6.52 5.37
C GLY A 101 19.01 -5.19 5.70
N LEU A 102 19.28 -4.35 4.70
CA LEU A 102 19.79 -3.00 4.91
C LEU A 102 18.84 -2.15 5.78
N SER A 103 17.54 -2.24 5.52
CA SER A 103 16.53 -1.52 6.31
C SER A 103 16.46 -1.99 7.76
N LEU A 104 16.57 -3.30 8.00
CA LEU A 104 16.64 -3.89 9.35
C LEU A 104 17.88 -3.42 10.09
N ALA A 105 19.06 -3.48 9.46
CA ALA A 105 20.32 -3.03 10.04
C ALA A 105 20.27 -1.54 10.41
N MET A 106 19.70 -0.69 9.53
CA MET A 106 19.55 0.73 9.82
C MET A 106 18.54 1.02 10.93
N ALA A 107 17.47 0.23 11.03
CA ALA A 107 16.49 0.35 12.12
C ALA A 107 17.11 -0.09 13.45
N ALA A 108 17.85 -1.19 13.48
CA ALA A 108 18.55 -1.68 14.66
C ALA A 108 19.57 -0.64 15.18
N ARG A 109 20.38 -0.09 14.27
CA ARG A 109 21.35 0.97 14.59
C ARG A 109 20.68 2.23 15.13
N GLY A 110 19.55 2.64 14.53
CA GLY A 110 18.79 3.80 14.99
C GLY A 110 18.07 3.60 16.33
N SER A 111 18.03 2.36 16.82
CA SER A 111 17.47 1.95 18.12
C SER A 111 18.55 1.52 19.11
N ASP A 112 19.81 1.80 18.82
CA ASP A 112 20.99 1.46 19.64
C ASP A 112 21.07 -0.04 20.04
N LEU A 113 20.59 -0.92 19.15
CA LEU A 113 20.65 -2.37 19.38
C LEU A 113 22.08 -2.89 19.14
N PRO A 114 22.54 -3.88 19.94
CA PRO A 114 23.83 -4.53 19.73
C PRO A 114 24.00 -5.11 18.33
N GLY A 115 25.21 -5.11 17.79
CA GLY A 115 25.50 -5.69 16.46
C GLY A 115 25.10 -7.16 16.32
N VAL A 116 25.24 -7.95 17.40
CA VAL A 116 24.81 -9.35 17.44
C VAL A 116 23.30 -9.47 17.23
N THR A 117 22.50 -8.55 17.75
CA THR A 117 21.05 -8.51 17.53
C THR A 117 20.73 -8.26 16.05
N THR A 118 21.50 -7.36 15.41
CA THR A 118 21.35 -7.11 13.97
C THR A 118 21.67 -8.36 13.16
N ALA A 119 22.74 -9.08 13.48
CA ALA A 119 23.10 -10.33 12.81
C ALA A 119 21.96 -11.37 12.94
N HIS A 120 21.44 -11.59 14.14
CA HIS A 120 20.30 -12.49 14.35
C HIS A 120 19.04 -12.07 13.61
N MET A 121 18.77 -10.76 13.49
CA MET A 121 17.63 -10.27 12.69
C MET A 121 17.77 -10.63 11.21
N LEU A 122 18.99 -10.54 10.66
CA LEU A 122 19.25 -10.91 9.26
C LEU A 122 19.15 -12.42 9.05
N GLU A 123 19.70 -13.22 9.97
CA GLU A 123 19.55 -14.68 9.95
C GLU A 123 18.09 -15.10 9.97
N ARG A 124 17.29 -14.54 10.90
CA ARG A 124 15.85 -14.84 10.98
C ARG A 124 15.05 -14.37 9.76
N MET A 125 15.49 -13.31 9.11
CA MET A 125 14.89 -12.88 7.85
C MET A 125 15.13 -13.91 6.74
N ILE A 126 16.34 -14.47 6.66
CA ILE A 126 16.71 -15.51 5.68
C ILE A 126 15.96 -16.81 6.01
N ASP A 127 15.99 -17.27 7.27
CA ASP A 127 15.23 -18.44 7.72
C ASP A 127 13.76 -18.34 7.32
N GLY A 128 13.13 -17.18 7.55
CA GLY A 128 11.74 -16.94 7.19
C GLY A 128 11.48 -16.92 5.67
N TYR A 129 12.44 -16.44 4.91
CA TYR A 129 12.36 -16.47 3.44
C TYR A 129 12.46 -17.92 2.94
N GLU A 130 13.41 -18.70 3.42
CA GLU A 130 13.58 -20.12 3.06
C GLU A 130 12.38 -20.97 3.46
N ALA A 131 11.85 -20.74 4.67
CA ALA A 131 10.65 -21.44 5.17
C ALA A 131 9.43 -21.23 4.25
N ALA A 132 9.31 -20.09 3.58
CA ALA A 132 8.20 -19.82 2.65
C ALA A 132 8.19 -20.72 1.41
N PHE A 133 9.30 -21.40 1.10
CA PHE A 133 9.40 -22.34 -0.02
C PHE A 133 9.36 -23.81 0.43
N THR A 134 9.29 -24.06 1.74
CA THR A 134 9.10 -25.40 2.26
C THR A 134 7.65 -25.78 2.07
N PRO A 135 7.33 -26.96 1.48
CA PRO A 135 5.95 -27.40 1.34
C PRO A 135 5.28 -27.45 2.72
N GLU A 136 4.26 -26.63 2.95
CA GLU A 136 3.44 -26.74 4.15
C GLU A 136 2.72 -28.09 4.12
N THR A 137 2.78 -28.82 5.22
CA THR A 137 1.82 -29.90 5.45
C THR A 137 0.42 -29.27 5.45
N GLU A 138 -0.50 -29.79 4.66
CA GLU A 138 -1.77 -29.23 4.18
C GLU A 138 -2.76 -28.63 5.20
N ASN A 139 -2.34 -28.30 6.41
CA ASN A 139 -3.25 -27.94 7.51
C ASN A 139 -3.11 -26.52 8.11
N GLU A 140 -2.22 -25.67 7.63
CA GLU A 140 -2.12 -24.30 8.16
C GLU A 140 -2.54 -23.24 7.14
N ALA A 141 -3.69 -22.62 7.38
CA ALA A 141 -4.12 -21.46 6.61
C ALA A 141 -3.08 -20.32 6.71
N PRO A 142 -2.67 -19.67 5.60
CA PRO A 142 -1.72 -18.57 5.63
C PRO A 142 -2.18 -17.47 6.59
N GLY A 143 -1.46 -17.25 7.69
CA GLY A 143 -1.73 -16.18 8.66
C GLY A 143 -2.27 -16.59 10.02
N ALA A 144 -2.52 -17.86 10.28
CA ALA A 144 -2.97 -18.39 11.59
C ALA A 144 -1.83 -19.10 12.35
N SER A 145 -0.64 -18.52 12.37
CA SER A 145 0.43 -19.07 13.22
C SER A 145 0.14 -18.71 14.68
N ASP A 146 -0.10 -19.71 15.52
CA ASP A 146 -0.15 -19.58 16.99
C ASP A 146 1.18 -19.02 17.56
N ASN A 147 2.24 -19.04 16.77
CA ASN A 147 3.57 -18.53 17.08
C ASN A 147 3.75 -17.03 16.84
N MET A 148 2.72 -16.30 16.44
CA MET A 148 2.84 -14.86 16.22
C MET A 148 3.16 -14.11 17.52
N PRO A 149 4.24 -13.31 17.59
CA PRO A 149 4.60 -12.54 18.77
C PRO A 149 3.44 -11.66 19.27
N LYS A 150 3.29 -11.56 20.61
CA LYS A 150 2.20 -10.76 21.22
C LYS A 150 2.17 -9.32 20.74
N SER A 151 3.33 -8.71 20.50
CA SER A 151 3.47 -7.33 19.96
C SER A 151 2.88 -7.21 18.57
N ILE A 152 3.11 -8.17 17.69
CA ILE A 152 2.55 -8.20 16.34
C ILE A 152 1.04 -8.40 16.40
N ARG A 153 0.56 -9.30 17.25
CA ARG A 153 -0.88 -9.57 17.45
C ARG A 153 -1.61 -8.31 17.97
N LEU A 154 -0.98 -7.55 18.87
CA LEU A 154 -1.52 -6.27 19.36
C LEU A 154 -1.60 -5.26 18.22
N LEU A 155 -0.52 -5.11 17.44
CA LEU A 155 -0.46 -4.20 16.29
C LEU A 155 -1.54 -4.52 15.26
N MET A 156 -1.81 -5.80 15.00
CA MET A 156 -2.88 -6.23 14.11
C MET A 156 -4.27 -5.89 14.65
N ARG A 157 -4.51 -6.07 15.96
CA ARG A 157 -5.78 -5.67 16.60
C ARG A 157 -5.99 -4.16 16.54
N GLU A 158 -4.98 -3.37 16.80
CA GLU A 158 -5.04 -1.91 16.68
C GLU A 158 -5.30 -1.48 15.24
N ALA A 159 -4.68 -2.14 14.25
CA ALA A 159 -4.93 -1.87 12.85
C ALA A 159 -6.37 -2.19 12.43
N ALA A 160 -6.96 -3.25 12.99
CA ALA A 160 -8.37 -3.61 12.76
C ALA A 160 -9.35 -2.57 13.32
N GLY A 161 -8.98 -1.94 14.44
CA GLY A 161 -9.83 -0.91 15.09
C GLY A 161 -9.74 0.47 14.45
N ARG A 162 -8.81 0.71 13.53
CA ARG A 162 -8.64 2.03 12.89
C ARG A 162 -9.72 2.26 11.84
N SER A 163 -10.67 3.12 12.15
CA SER A 163 -11.68 3.61 11.20
C SER A 163 -11.17 4.85 10.42
N TRP A 164 -11.86 5.18 9.30
CA TRP A 164 -11.57 6.44 8.58
C TRP A 164 -11.74 7.68 9.47
N LYS A 165 -12.60 7.61 10.51
CA LYS A 165 -12.74 8.65 11.54
C LYS A 165 -11.41 8.99 12.19
N HIS A 166 -10.55 8.00 12.49
CA HIS A 166 -9.20 8.25 13.01
C HIS A 166 -8.27 8.97 12.04
N LEU A 167 -8.53 8.89 10.74
CA LEU A 167 -7.82 9.70 9.74
C LEU A 167 -8.43 11.10 9.59
N ALA A 168 -9.70 11.24 9.95
CA ALA A 168 -10.49 12.46 9.86
C ALA A 168 -10.77 13.11 11.22
N ASP A 169 -10.49 12.46 12.34
CA ASP A 169 -10.81 12.88 13.73
C ASP A 169 -10.19 14.22 14.14
N GLU A 170 -9.43 14.85 13.26
CA GLU A 170 -9.01 16.21 13.52
C GLU A 170 -10.07 17.28 13.21
N ARG A 171 -11.24 16.99 12.65
CA ARG A 171 -12.38 17.95 12.54
C ARG A 171 -13.44 17.51 11.52
N ILE A 172 -14.48 16.86 11.97
CA ILE A 172 -15.76 16.90 11.26
C ILE A 172 -16.62 17.97 11.95
N GLU A 173 -16.56 19.18 11.46
CA GLU A 173 -17.54 20.19 11.76
C GLU A 173 -18.53 20.25 10.58
N GLY A 174 -19.72 19.69 10.75
CA GLY A 174 -20.79 19.81 9.77
C GLY A 174 -21.57 18.53 9.49
N ILE A 175 -22.74 18.70 8.90
CA ILE A 175 -23.70 17.65 8.55
C ILE A 175 -23.19 16.75 7.41
N ALA A 176 -22.24 17.23 6.60
CA ALA A 176 -21.61 16.47 5.51
C ALA A 176 -20.13 16.22 5.80
N PRO A 177 -19.65 14.96 5.73
CA PRO A 177 -18.25 14.66 5.93
C PRO A 177 -17.40 15.23 4.80
N THR A 178 -16.33 15.96 5.16
CA THR A 178 -15.36 16.56 4.22
C THR A 178 -13.94 16.20 4.62
N ILE A 179 -13.02 16.29 3.69
CA ILE A 179 -11.58 16.11 3.93
C ILE A 179 -11.01 17.42 4.49
N PRO A 180 -10.47 17.46 5.73
CA PRO A 180 -9.98 18.68 6.33
C PRO A 180 -8.72 19.17 5.60
N LEU A 181 -8.82 20.33 4.94
CA LEU A 181 -7.66 20.95 4.28
C LEU A 181 -6.65 21.48 5.32
N GLY A 182 -5.36 21.29 5.04
CA GLY A 182 -4.28 21.72 5.93
C GLY A 182 -2.94 21.05 5.60
N LYS A 183 -2.19 20.66 6.62
CA LYS A 183 -0.85 20.07 6.43
C LYS A 183 -0.83 18.79 5.59
N ARG A 184 -1.88 17.97 5.65
CA ARG A 184 -1.93 16.66 4.99
C ARG A 184 -2.70 16.68 3.69
N PHE A 185 -3.69 17.55 3.58
CA PHE A 185 -4.60 17.61 2.44
C PHE A 185 -4.64 19.02 1.88
N TRP A 186 -4.39 19.14 0.58
CA TRP A 186 -4.38 20.41 -0.13
C TRP A 186 -5.49 20.47 -1.16
N PRO A 187 -5.97 21.67 -1.52
CA PRO A 187 -7.04 21.81 -2.50
C PRO A 187 -6.64 21.25 -3.86
N LEU A 188 -7.60 20.72 -4.58
CA LEU A 188 -7.44 20.33 -5.99
C LEU A 188 -7.65 21.55 -6.90
N ARG A 189 -7.03 21.47 -8.09
CA ARG A 189 -7.42 22.31 -9.21
C ARG A 189 -8.79 21.85 -9.75
N GLN A 190 -9.45 22.71 -10.50
CA GLN A 190 -10.76 22.40 -11.10
C GLN A 190 -10.67 21.22 -12.08
N ASP A 191 -9.60 21.14 -12.90
CA ASP A 191 -9.36 20.01 -13.81
C ASP A 191 -9.09 18.70 -13.08
N GLU A 192 -8.34 18.75 -11.97
CA GLU A 192 -8.11 17.59 -11.10
C GLU A 192 -9.42 17.10 -10.47
N ARG A 193 -10.27 18.00 -10.03
CA ARG A 193 -11.58 17.66 -9.46
C ARG A 193 -12.49 17.03 -10.51
N ALA A 194 -12.61 17.62 -11.68
CA ALA A 194 -13.40 17.08 -12.78
C ALA A 194 -12.91 15.69 -13.21
N ALA A 195 -11.59 15.48 -13.25
CA ALA A 195 -11.00 14.17 -13.56
C ALA A 195 -11.31 13.12 -12.48
N VAL A 196 -11.33 13.50 -11.20
CA VAL A 196 -11.77 12.61 -10.11
C VAL A 196 -13.24 12.20 -10.30
N ASP A 197 -14.11 13.18 -10.55
CA ASP A 197 -15.54 12.91 -10.71
C ASP A 197 -15.79 11.99 -11.93
N ALA A 198 -15.08 12.19 -13.04
CA ALA A 198 -15.14 11.31 -14.21
C ALA A 198 -14.63 9.90 -13.91
N LEU A 199 -13.47 9.76 -13.23
CA LEU A 199 -12.91 8.48 -12.84
C LEU A 199 -13.88 7.68 -11.96
N PHE A 200 -14.50 8.32 -10.97
CA PHE A 200 -15.41 7.65 -10.04
C PHE A 200 -16.81 7.39 -10.62
N ALA A 201 -17.11 7.89 -11.81
CA ALA A 201 -18.28 7.49 -12.59
C ALA A 201 -18.09 6.14 -13.32
N GLU A 202 -16.84 5.64 -13.44
CA GLU A 202 -16.55 4.37 -14.07
C GLU A 202 -17.06 3.19 -13.24
N GLU A 203 -17.65 2.20 -13.90
CA GLU A 203 -18.16 0.98 -13.28
C GLU A 203 -17.08 0.20 -12.51
N ALA A 204 -15.84 0.23 -13.01
CA ALA A 204 -14.70 -0.43 -12.35
C ALA A 204 -14.43 0.13 -10.93
N LEU A 205 -14.56 1.45 -10.76
CA LEU A 205 -14.41 2.09 -9.44
C LEU A 205 -15.58 1.77 -8.51
N ARG A 206 -16.81 1.69 -9.06
CA ARG A 206 -17.98 1.27 -8.29
C ARG A 206 -17.76 -0.15 -7.76
N ARG A 207 -17.38 -1.09 -8.63
CA ARG A 207 -17.09 -2.47 -8.23
C ARG A 207 -15.97 -2.56 -7.20
N LEU A 208 -14.90 -1.78 -7.37
CA LEU A 208 -13.84 -1.72 -6.37
C LEU A 208 -14.35 -1.22 -5.02
N ALA A 209 -15.15 -0.16 -5.00
CA ALA A 209 -15.70 0.41 -3.77
C ALA A 209 -16.70 -0.53 -3.08
N THR A 210 -17.44 -1.34 -3.85
CA THR A 210 -18.40 -2.33 -3.33
C THR A 210 -17.80 -3.71 -3.07
N SER A 211 -16.53 -3.97 -3.45
CA SER A 211 -15.87 -5.27 -3.28
C SER A 211 -15.71 -5.73 -1.83
N LEU A 212 -15.86 -4.84 -0.87
CA LEU A 212 -15.83 -5.19 0.55
C LEU A 212 -17.09 -5.98 0.91
N ARG A 213 -16.92 -7.14 1.55
CA ARG A 213 -18.02 -8.06 1.90
C ARG A 213 -19.16 -7.44 2.70
N SER A 214 -18.90 -6.33 3.37
CA SER A 214 -19.92 -5.56 4.13
C SER A 214 -20.86 -4.74 3.25
N ARG A 215 -20.65 -4.69 1.93
CA ARG A 215 -21.38 -3.84 0.97
C ARG A 215 -22.12 -4.67 -0.05
N ARG A 216 -23.20 -4.10 -0.57
CA ARG A 216 -23.94 -4.71 -1.68
C ARG A 216 -23.24 -4.36 -3.00
N ASP A 217 -23.18 -5.29 -3.93
CA ASP A 217 -22.53 -5.11 -5.24
C ASP A 217 -23.19 -4.02 -6.09
N ASP A 218 -24.50 -3.81 -5.91
CA ASP A 218 -25.30 -2.80 -6.60
C ASP A 218 -25.37 -1.44 -5.87
N ALA A 219 -24.65 -1.29 -4.77
CA ALA A 219 -24.71 -0.06 -3.98
C ALA A 219 -24.23 1.14 -4.81
N PRO A 220 -24.97 2.26 -4.78
CA PRO A 220 -24.55 3.49 -5.45
C PRO A 220 -23.26 4.04 -4.84
N LEU A 221 -22.39 4.59 -5.70
CA LEU A 221 -21.16 5.26 -5.31
C LEU A 221 -21.29 6.76 -5.61
N ARG A 222 -20.91 7.60 -4.67
CA ARG A 222 -20.94 9.05 -4.82
C ARG A 222 -19.67 9.67 -4.22
N VAL A 223 -19.00 10.51 -5.00
CA VAL A 223 -17.87 11.30 -4.50
C VAL A 223 -18.42 12.41 -3.58
N MET A 224 -17.96 12.43 -2.35
CA MET A 224 -18.31 13.44 -1.35
C MET A 224 -17.33 14.59 -1.40
N ASP A 225 -16.04 14.27 -1.36
CA ASP A 225 -14.95 15.24 -1.37
C ASP A 225 -13.66 14.65 -1.90
N ALA A 226 -12.74 15.49 -2.36
CA ALA A 226 -11.44 15.06 -2.82
C ALA A 226 -10.37 16.11 -2.53
N ALA A 227 -9.16 15.64 -2.22
CA ALA A 227 -8.03 16.52 -1.93
C ALA A 227 -6.71 15.88 -2.39
N TYR A 228 -5.71 16.71 -2.70
CA TYR A 228 -4.35 16.25 -2.88
C TYR A 228 -3.80 15.73 -1.54
N TRP A 229 -3.30 14.48 -1.54
CA TRP A 229 -2.86 13.84 -0.31
C TRP A 229 -1.34 13.88 -0.15
N ARG A 230 -0.86 14.76 0.70
CA ARG A 230 0.55 14.86 1.09
C ARG A 230 0.91 13.73 2.04
N LYS A 231 1.32 12.59 1.50
CA LYS A 231 1.63 11.37 2.27
C LYS A 231 2.84 10.63 1.69
N GLY A 232 3.60 9.98 2.56
CA GLY A 232 4.75 9.16 2.18
C GLY A 232 6.08 9.91 2.29
N CYS A 233 7.13 9.28 1.76
CA CYS A 233 8.46 9.85 1.58
C CYS A 233 8.86 9.75 0.10
N SER A 234 9.02 8.54 -0.43
CA SER A 234 9.38 8.28 -1.83
C SER A 234 8.34 8.79 -2.84
N SER A 235 7.07 8.87 -2.43
CA SER A 235 5.96 9.34 -3.26
C SER A 235 5.68 10.84 -3.17
N LEU A 236 6.43 11.61 -2.36
CA LEU A 236 6.29 13.06 -2.34
C LEU A 236 6.72 13.66 -3.67
N GLY A 237 5.90 14.54 -4.21
CA GLY A 237 6.09 15.15 -5.54
C GLY A 237 5.36 14.39 -6.67
N ARG A 238 4.67 13.28 -6.37
CA ARG A 238 3.83 12.54 -7.32
C ARG A 238 2.36 12.83 -7.06
N LEU A 239 1.51 12.61 -8.07
CA LEU A 239 0.08 12.75 -7.89
C LEU A 239 -0.42 11.70 -6.91
N ARG A 240 -1.05 12.16 -5.85
CA ARG A 240 -1.74 11.31 -4.89
C ARG A 240 -2.97 12.02 -4.37
N LEU A 241 -4.12 11.39 -4.52
CA LEU A 241 -5.39 11.97 -4.13
C LEU A 241 -6.05 11.12 -3.05
N ALA A 242 -6.64 11.80 -2.09
CA ALA A 242 -7.61 11.22 -1.17
C ALA A 242 -8.99 11.56 -1.72
N VAL A 243 -9.82 10.55 -1.94
CA VAL A 243 -11.21 10.73 -2.40
C VAL A 243 -12.12 10.11 -1.37
N LEU A 244 -12.95 10.93 -0.76
CA LEU A 244 -13.97 10.50 0.18
C LEU A 244 -15.22 10.15 -0.61
N VAL A 245 -15.67 8.91 -0.49
CA VAL A 245 -16.85 8.41 -1.18
C VAL A 245 -17.90 7.92 -0.21
N ALA A 246 -19.17 8.11 -0.56
CA ALA A 246 -20.32 7.47 0.07
C ALA A 246 -20.71 6.25 -0.79
N VAL A 247 -20.89 5.11 -0.13
CA VAL A 247 -21.34 3.85 -0.74
C VAL A 247 -22.66 3.44 -0.10
N GLY A 248 -23.66 3.19 -0.92
CA GLY A 248 -25.02 2.91 -0.46
C GLY A 248 -25.88 4.17 -0.32
N SER A 249 -27.03 4.04 0.32
CA SER A 249 -28.00 5.14 0.53
C SER A 249 -28.72 4.99 1.87
N GLY A 250 -29.24 6.11 2.38
CA GLY A 250 -30.02 6.18 3.61
C GLY A 250 -29.25 5.63 4.82
N LYS A 251 -29.89 4.80 5.64
CA LYS A 251 -29.28 4.22 6.85
C LYS A 251 -28.13 3.24 6.57
N ALA A 252 -28.07 2.72 5.34
CA ALA A 252 -27.02 1.80 4.89
C ALA A 252 -25.83 2.53 4.26
N GLU A 253 -25.89 3.86 4.10
CA GLU A 253 -24.78 4.65 3.56
C GLU A 253 -23.54 4.53 4.45
N ARG A 254 -22.42 4.28 3.83
CA ARG A 254 -21.11 4.18 4.49
C ARG A 254 -20.10 5.04 3.75
N HIS A 255 -19.23 5.67 4.50
CA HIS A 255 -18.16 6.49 3.92
C HIS A 255 -16.85 5.72 3.93
N CYS A 256 -16.08 5.84 2.85
CA CYS A 256 -14.72 5.33 2.82
C CYS A 256 -13.78 6.28 2.07
N LEU A 257 -12.51 6.18 2.42
CA LEU A 257 -11.45 6.93 1.78
C LEU A 257 -10.81 6.06 0.71
N MET A 258 -10.77 6.57 -0.52
CA MET A 258 -10.04 5.97 -1.63
C MET A 258 -8.70 6.69 -1.79
N ASP A 259 -7.63 5.91 -1.95
CA ASP A 259 -6.26 6.40 -2.18
C ASP A 259 -5.96 6.22 -3.67
N VAL A 260 -5.93 7.30 -4.42
CA VAL A 260 -5.60 7.29 -5.86
C VAL A 260 -4.16 7.77 -6.00
N LYS A 261 -3.29 6.90 -6.52
CA LYS A 261 -1.85 7.14 -6.57
C LYS A 261 -1.34 6.99 -7.99
N GLU A 262 -0.51 7.93 -8.43
CA GLU A 262 0.19 7.86 -9.70
C GLU A 262 1.11 6.64 -9.76
N ALA A 263 1.04 5.88 -10.84
CA ALA A 263 1.94 4.79 -11.14
C ALA A 263 3.06 5.27 -12.07
N ILE A 264 4.28 5.09 -11.65
CA ILE A 264 5.47 5.50 -12.39
C ILE A 264 6.32 4.29 -12.77
N ALA A 265 7.30 4.50 -13.65
CA ALA A 265 8.31 3.50 -13.93
C ALA A 265 9.05 3.08 -12.64
N ALA A 266 9.28 1.79 -12.48
CA ALA A 266 10.05 1.27 -11.36
C ALA A 266 11.54 1.60 -11.54
N ALA A 267 12.22 1.90 -10.42
CA ALA A 267 13.69 1.98 -10.40
C ALA A 267 14.32 0.58 -10.38
N ALA A 268 13.58 -0.42 -9.91
CA ALA A 268 14.04 -1.80 -9.88
C ALA A 268 14.27 -2.34 -11.30
N PRO A 269 15.42 -3.02 -11.57
CA PRO A 269 15.68 -3.67 -12.85
C PRO A 269 14.63 -4.74 -13.12
N ARG A 270 13.98 -4.62 -14.28
CA ARG A 270 12.99 -5.60 -14.73
C ARG A 270 13.65 -6.75 -15.49
N SER A 271 13.08 -7.95 -15.36
CA SER A 271 13.43 -9.07 -16.22
C SER A 271 13.27 -8.68 -17.69
N ARG A 272 14.21 -9.15 -18.51
CA ARG A 272 14.16 -8.99 -19.97
C ARG A 272 13.39 -10.11 -20.67
N THR A 273 13.19 -11.22 -19.99
CA THR A 273 12.59 -12.45 -20.54
C THR A 273 11.19 -12.73 -20.02
N ALA A 274 10.85 -12.23 -18.81
CA ALA A 274 9.53 -12.45 -18.24
C ALA A 274 8.51 -11.44 -18.78
N GLU A 275 7.33 -11.94 -19.13
CA GLU A 275 6.20 -11.12 -19.52
C GLU A 275 5.64 -10.36 -18.32
N MET A 276 5.50 -9.05 -18.49
CA MET A 276 5.01 -8.15 -17.45
C MET A 276 4.27 -6.98 -18.11
N PRO A 277 3.16 -6.47 -17.53
CA PRO A 277 2.45 -5.33 -18.07
C PRO A 277 3.37 -4.15 -18.35
N ARG A 278 3.19 -3.51 -19.52
CA ARG A 278 3.95 -2.30 -19.89
C ARG A 278 3.38 -1.05 -19.22
N ASN A 279 2.07 -1.02 -19.01
CA ASN A 279 1.42 0.04 -18.27
C ASN A 279 1.82 -0.03 -16.79
N ASN A 280 2.29 1.08 -16.22
CA ASN A 280 2.76 1.10 -14.85
C ASN A 280 1.68 0.78 -13.81
N ALA A 281 0.43 1.21 -14.03
CA ALA A 281 -0.65 0.92 -13.10
C ALA A 281 -1.04 -0.56 -13.13
N GLU A 282 -1.13 -1.15 -14.33
CA GLU A 282 -1.37 -2.60 -14.49
C GLU A 282 -0.24 -3.42 -13.87
N ARG A 283 1.02 -3.01 -14.05
CA ARG A 283 2.18 -3.63 -13.42
C ARG A 283 2.09 -3.61 -11.90
N VAL A 284 1.73 -2.46 -11.31
CA VAL A 284 1.58 -2.33 -9.86
C VAL A 284 0.45 -3.22 -9.34
N VAL A 285 -0.69 -3.28 -10.04
CA VAL A 285 -1.82 -4.13 -9.65
C VAL A 285 -1.43 -5.61 -9.77
N ALA A 286 -0.82 -6.03 -10.89
CA ALA A 286 -0.39 -7.42 -11.07
C ALA A 286 0.62 -7.86 -10.00
N GLY A 287 1.61 -7.01 -9.68
CA GLY A 287 2.55 -7.28 -8.60
C GLY A 287 1.89 -7.29 -7.22
N ALA A 288 0.88 -6.44 -6.98
CA ALA A 288 0.12 -6.45 -5.74
C ALA A 288 -0.67 -7.76 -5.57
N CYS A 289 -1.29 -8.24 -6.64
CA CYS A 289 -1.99 -9.53 -6.64
C CYS A 289 -1.06 -10.69 -6.29
N SER A 290 0.17 -10.65 -6.78
CA SER A 290 1.15 -11.72 -6.55
C SER A 290 1.81 -11.65 -5.16
N LEU A 291 2.19 -10.44 -4.71
CA LEU A 291 3.00 -10.26 -3.49
C LEU A 291 2.22 -9.88 -2.24
N SER A 292 1.04 -9.31 -2.42
CA SER A 292 0.19 -8.82 -1.35
C SER A 292 -1.28 -8.99 -1.73
N PRO A 293 -1.79 -10.24 -1.79
CA PRO A 293 -3.12 -10.54 -2.35
C PRO A 293 -4.25 -9.73 -1.70
N PHE A 294 -4.20 -9.51 -0.39
CA PHE A 294 -5.22 -8.70 0.31
C PHE A 294 -5.22 -7.24 -0.15
N LEU A 295 -4.06 -6.71 -0.51
CA LEU A 295 -3.95 -5.38 -1.11
C LEU A 295 -4.41 -5.41 -2.57
N GLY A 296 -3.95 -6.41 -3.35
CA GLY A 296 -4.28 -6.57 -4.76
C GLY A 296 -5.80 -6.63 -5.01
N GLN A 297 -6.53 -7.39 -4.19
CA GLN A 297 -8.00 -7.47 -4.25
C GLN A 297 -8.72 -6.12 -4.08
N ARG A 298 -8.05 -5.10 -3.59
CA ARG A 298 -8.60 -3.77 -3.32
C ARG A 298 -7.98 -2.67 -4.17
N MET A 299 -7.40 -3.04 -5.31
CA MET A 299 -6.74 -2.14 -6.25
C MET A 299 -7.20 -2.42 -7.68
N ILE A 300 -7.21 -1.37 -8.48
CA ILE A 300 -7.37 -1.48 -9.92
C ILE A 300 -6.40 -0.53 -10.62
N ALA A 301 -6.13 -0.79 -11.89
CA ALA A 301 -5.45 0.15 -12.78
C ALA A 301 -6.50 1.04 -13.44
N ALA A 302 -6.22 2.33 -13.51
CA ALA A 302 -7.08 3.31 -14.16
C ALA A 302 -6.24 4.44 -14.78
N GLN A 303 -6.87 5.34 -15.52
CA GLN A 303 -6.23 6.54 -16.08
C GLN A 303 -6.83 7.80 -15.45
N LEU A 304 -6.01 8.79 -15.21
CA LEU A 304 -6.43 10.08 -14.69
C LEU A 304 -5.72 11.22 -15.43
N LEU A 305 -6.44 12.27 -15.83
CA LEU A 305 -5.92 13.45 -16.51
C LEU A 305 -5.22 13.16 -17.86
N GLY A 306 -5.53 12.04 -18.52
CA GLY A 306 -4.88 11.68 -19.80
C GLY A 306 -3.37 11.43 -19.69
N GLN A 307 -2.82 11.49 -18.48
CA GLN A 307 -1.44 11.18 -18.15
C GLN A 307 -1.34 9.78 -17.56
N GLY A 308 -0.12 9.30 -17.35
CA GLY A 308 0.16 7.93 -16.94
C GLY A 308 -0.83 7.30 -15.97
N GLY A 309 -0.89 5.98 -15.97
CA GLY A 309 -1.85 5.22 -15.18
C GLY A 309 -1.82 5.59 -13.70
N VAL A 310 -2.97 5.50 -13.05
CA VAL A 310 -3.12 5.58 -11.59
C VAL A 310 -3.64 4.24 -11.07
N HIS A 311 -3.37 3.94 -9.81
CA HIS A 311 -3.95 2.78 -9.15
C HIS A 311 -4.82 3.19 -7.96
N PRO A 312 -6.14 3.38 -8.17
CA PRO A 312 -7.09 3.56 -7.10
C PRO A 312 -7.14 2.33 -6.19
N ARG A 313 -7.22 2.57 -4.88
CA ARG A 313 -7.41 1.51 -3.88
C ARG A 313 -8.30 1.97 -2.73
N VAL A 314 -9.02 1.04 -2.13
CA VAL A 314 -9.73 1.28 -0.87
C VAL A 314 -8.67 1.41 0.24
N ALA A 315 -8.61 2.56 0.92
CA ALA A 315 -7.67 2.76 2.01
C ALA A 315 -8.02 1.85 3.20
N ALA A 316 -6.98 1.37 3.90
CA ALA A 316 -7.12 0.43 5.02
C ALA A 316 -8.02 0.94 6.15
N ALA A 317 -8.16 2.26 6.31
CA ALA A 317 -9.04 2.90 7.28
C ALA A 317 -10.54 2.83 6.91
N GLY A 318 -10.89 2.26 5.76
CA GLY A 318 -12.27 2.06 5.31
C GLY A 318 -12.88 0.72 5.75
N LEU A 319 -12.15 -0.07 6.53
CA LEU A 319 -12.71 -1.29 7.11
C LEU A 319 -13.69 -0.90 8.20
N GLU A 320 -14.97 -0.97 7.87
CA GLU A 320 -16.03 -0.90 8.84
C GLU A 320 -15.97 -2.14 9.69
N THR A 321 -15.48 -2.00 10.90
CA THR A 321 -15.77 -2.99 11.95
C THR A 321 -17.27 -2.88 12.27
N GLY A 322 -18.07 -3.63 11.54
CA GLY A 322 -19.38 -4.00 12.03
C GLY A 322 -19.15 -4.70 13.37
N ASN A 323 -19.83 -4.23 14.40
CA ASN A 323 -19.75 -4.68 15.79
C ASN A 323 -20.27 -6.12 15.90
N ARG A 324 -19.53 -7.12 15.40
CA ARG A 324 -19.73 -8.55 15.68
C ARG A 324 -18.39 -9.25 15.65
N ALA A 325 -18.01 -9.80 16.80
CA ALA A 325 -16.96 -10.78 16.93
C ALA A 325 -17.14 -11.90 15.89
N PRO A 326 -16.07 -12.41 15.25
CA PRO A 326 -16.19 -13.54 14.35
C PRO A 326 -16.67 -14.75 15.13
N VAL A 327 -17.89 -15.19 14.85
CA VAL A 327 -18.37 -16.49 15.25
C VAL A 327 -17.64 -17.50 14.37
N ALA A 328 -16.77 -18.28 14.98
CA ALA A 328 -16.14 -19.45 14.35
C ALA A 328 -17.25 -20.38 13.81
N ARG A 329 -17.45 -20.42 12.51
CA ARG A 329 -18.23 -21.47 11.85
C ARG A 329 -17.29 -22.58 11.46
N ARG A 330 -17.58 -23.75 12.02
CA ARG A 330 -17.05 -25.07 11.62
C ARG A 330 -17.26 -25.29 10.12
N GLY A 331 -16.31 -26.01 9.55
CA GLY A 331 -16.12 -26.30 8.17
C GLY A 331 -17.34 -26.72 7.38
N ASP A 332 -17.33 -26.28 6.14
CA ASP A 332 -17.86 -27.06 5.03
C ASP A 332 -16.92 -26.82 3.85
N GLY A 333 -16.61 -27.91 3.15
CA GLY A 333 -15.53 -28.06 2.21
C GLY A 333 -15.66 -27.14 0.99
N TYR A 334 -14.52 -26.68 0.53
CA TYR A 334 -14.38 -26.10 -0.81
C TYR A 334 -13.38 -26.93 -1.61
N GLY A 335 -13.96 -27.77 -2.47
CA GLY A 335 -13.28 -28.27 -3.65
C GLY A 335 -13.48 -27.27 -4.78
N GLY A 336 -12.41 -26.93 -5.47
CA GLY A 336 -12.34 -26.66 -6.89
C GLY A 336 -12.72 -25.28 -7.37
N VAL A 337 -11.78 -24.74 -8.06
CA VAL A 337 -11.76 -23.90 -9.25
C VAL A 337 -10.87 -22.68 -9.07
N LEU A 338 -9.64 -22.83 -9.50
CA LEU A 338 -8.76 -21.73 -9.91
C LEU A 338 -9.36 -21.06 -11.14
N GLY A 339 -10.08 -19.99 -10.94
CA GLY A 339 -10.56 -19.08 -11.97
C GLY A 339 -9.90 -17.72 -11.77
N SER A 340 -9.20 -17.27 -12.78
CA SER A 340 -8.53 -15.98 -12.92
C SER A 340 -9.39 -14.79 -12.49
N ARG A 341 -9.24 -14.35 -11.26
CA ARG A 341 -9.66 -13.03 -10.80
C ARG A 341 -8.69 -12.58 -9.73
N CYS A 342 -7.75 -11.77 -10.11
CA CYS A 342 -7.24 -10.70 -9.27
C CYS A 342 -8.02 -9.46 -9.56
#